data_b34ddba3b609e4497ee004abd5e36ce9
#
_entry.id   b34ddba3b609e4497ee004abd5e36ce9
#
_cell.length_a   1.000
_cell.length_b   1.000
_cell.length_c   1.000
_cell.angle_alpha   90.00
_cell.angle_beta   90.00
_cell.angle_gamma   90.00
#
_symmetry.space_group_name_H-M   'P 1'
#
loop_
_entity.id
_entity.type
_entity.pdbx_description
1 polymer ?
#
loop_
_entity_poly.entity_id
_entity_poly.type
_entity_poly.pdbx_seq_one_letter_code
_entity_poly.pdbx_strand_id
1 'polypeptide(L)'
;MMLEDYLVRNAAHYPEKTAVVCGSQQVTWHQLHQLVCQRADLWRSSCPPGRIVCLRAQSDIDFLVSYYALHLLGCVVAPLEVTMPQTAFNRLSDEVSACQAPDGTADILYTTGTTGRSKGVCVSHRAILADAANLIEGQHFTHDLGFVVCGPLCHLGSLSKVWPVTVLGATLIMVDGLKDMDRFFAAFEWPAPRMATFLVPASIRMLLQFAAGRLASYAGKIDFIETGAAAIAQSDMETLCRLLPHSRLYNTYASTETGIIATCNFNDGLCQAGCLGRPMSRSEVFITDDGRIACKGETLMSGYLGDAERTAEVMRDGVVYTSDLGTLDADGRLHLQGRHDDVVNVGGYKVSPAEVEAAALSMPVIDDCVCTSVDHPLTGKALKLLVVMKPDCPLDKRAIARHLKGLLEPYKIPMLYEQTDAVKRTFNGKIDRKQYESSSCGTSSGDDKKTT
;
A
#
# COMPACT_ATOMS: atom_id res chain seq x y z
N MET A 1 9.67 12.22 -22.18
CA MET A 1 9.24 10.82 -22.42
C MET A 1 8.17 10.51 -21.38
N MET A 2 7.06 9.93 -21.78
CA MET A 2 5.92 9.57 -20.93
C MET A 2 5.73 8.06 -20.99
N LEU A 3 4.85 7.49 -20.14
CA LEU A 3 4.68 6.03 -20.05
C LEU A 3 4.21 5.41 -21.39
N GLU A 4 3.33 6.10 -22.10
CA GLU A 4 2.81 5.70 -23.41
C GLU A 4 3.87 5.69 -24.52
N ASP A 5 4.95 6.46 -24.40
CA ASP A 5 6.08 6.39 -25.34
C ASP A 5 6.77 5.01 -25.27
N TYR A 6 6.81 4.41 -24.09
CA TYR A 6 7.34 3.06 -23.89
C TYR A 6 6.41 2.00 -24.47
N LEU A 7 5.08 2.20 -24.43
CA LEU A 7 4.13 1.31 -25.10
C LEU A 7 4.39 1.29 -26.62
N VAL A 8 4.53 2.48 -27.25
CA VAL A 8 4.87 2.60 -28.68
C VAL A 8 6.19 1.91 -28.98
N ARG A 9 7.23 2.16 -28.19
CA ARG A 9 8.54 1.53 -28.32
C ARG A 9 8.44 0.00 -28.25
N ASN A 10 7.72 -0.52 -27.26
CA ASN A 10 7.60 -1.97 -27.06
C ASN A 10 6.82 -2.63 -28.21
N ALA A 11 5.78 -1.98 -28.73
CA ALA A 11 5.05 -2.45 -29.89
C ALA A 11 5.93 -2.55 -31.15
N ALA A 12 6.92 -1.68 -31.27
CA ALA A 12 7.88 -1.69 -32.40
C ALA A 12 9.01 -2.72 -32.21
N HIS A 13 9.55 -2.84 -30.98
CA HIS A 13 10.74 -3.67 -30.74
C HIS A 13 10.40 -5.12 -30.33
N TYR A 14 9.24 -5.34 -29.72
CA TYR A 14 8.80 -6.63 -29.20
C TYR A 14 7.35 -6.95 -29.61
N PRO A 15 6.98 -6.82 -30.91
CA PRO A 15 5.60 -6.89 -31.36
C PRO A 15 4.86 -8.16 -30.94
N GLU A 16 5.53 -9.30 -30.97
CA GLU A 16 4.95 -10.63 -30.71
C GLU A 16 5.05 -11.04 -29.23
N LYS A 17 5.80 -10.29 -28.40
CA LYS A 17 5.91 -10.60 -26.99
C LYS A 17 4.60 -10.27 -26.29
N THR A 18 4.12 -11.19 -25.45
CA THR A 18 2.93 -10.97 -24.63
C THR A 18 3.16 -9.81 -23.66
N ALA A 19 2.31 -8.80 -23.74
CA ALA A 19 2.30 -7.64 -22.85
C ALA A 19 1.46 -7.88 -21.60
N VAL A 20 0.24 -8.42 -21.82
CA VAL A 20 -0.74 -8.61 -20.73
C VAL A 20 -1.43 -9.96 -20.88
N VAL A 21 -1.63 -10.61 -19.73
CA VAL A 21 -2.42 -11.84 -19.56
C VAL A 21 -3.52 -11.58 -18.54
N CYS A 22 -4.76 -11.95 -18.85
CA CYS A 22 -5.89 -11.87 -17.92
C CYS A 22 -6.81 -13.07 -18.13
N GLY A 23 -6.75 -14.07 -17.25
CA GLY A 23 -7.44 -15.34 -17.38
C GLY A 23 -7.00 -16.07 -18.65
N SER A 24 -7.95 -16.36 -19.56
CA SER A 24 -7.66 -16.98 -20.87
C SER A 24 -7.30 -15.97 -21.97
N GLN A 25 -7.42 -14.69 -21.70
CA GLN A 25 -7.10 -13.64 -22.66
C GLN A 25 -5.64 -13.23 -22.55
N GLN A 26 -5.01 -12.98 -23.68
CA GLN A 26 -3.67 -12.40 -23.74
C GLN A 26 -3.57 -11.47 -24.95
N VAL A 27 -2.76 -10.43 -24.80
CA VAL A 27 -2.45 -9.50 -25.88
C VAL A 27 -0.94 -9.28 -25.94
N THR A 28 -0.41 -9.18 -27.16
CA THR A 28 0.99 -8.80 -27.39
C THR A 28 1.17 -7.29 -27.25
N TRP A 29 2.42 -6.81 -27.19
CA TRP A 29 2.70 -5.37 -27.17
C TRP A 29 2.14 -4.67 -28.40
N HIS A 30 2.23 -5.32 -29.57
CA HIS A 30 1.64 -4.79 -30.82
C HIS A 30 0.11 -4.69 -30.72
N GLN A 31 -0.55 -5.76 -30.29
CA GLN A 31 -2.01 -5.79 -30.13
C GLN A 31 -2.50 -4.79 -29.08
N LEU A 32 -1.80 -4.67 -27.93
CA LEU A 32 -2.13 -3.70 -26.90
C LEU A 32 -2.07 -2.27 -27.46
N HIS A 33 -0.99 -1.94 -28.18
CA HIS A 33 -0.85 -0.63 -28.80
C HIS A 33 -1.95 -0.35 -29.83
N GLN A 34 -2.31 -1.34 -30.67
CA GLN A 34 -3.42 -1.20 -31.62
C GLN A 34 -4.75 -0.90 -30.92
N LEU A 35 -5.07 -1.65 -29.85
CA LEU A 35 -6.29 -1.44 -29.07
C LEU A 35 -6.31 -0.04 -28.41
N VAL A 36 -5.17 0.41 -27.90
CA VAL A 36 -5.00 1.73 -27.31
C VAL A 36 -5.23 2.84 -28.35
N CYS A 37 -4.64 2.73 -29.53
CA CYS A 37 -4.85 3.70 -30.61
C CYS A 37 -6.31 3.75 -31.05
N GLN A 38 -6.96 2.60 -31.25
CA GLN A 38 -8.37 2.53 -31.63
C GLN A 38 -9.25 3.19 -30.55
N ARG A 39 -8.99 2.94 -29.28
CA ARG A 39 -9.70 3.56 -28.14
C ARG A 39 -9.48 5.08 -28.12
N ALA A 40 -8.26 5.52 -28.31
CA ALA A 40 -7.92 6.94 -28.35
C ALA A 40 -8.64 7.65 -29.51
N ASP A 41 -8.69 7.04 -30.69
CA ASP A 41 -9.40 7.62 -31.84
C ASP A 41 -10.90 7.75 -31.60
N LEU A 42 -11.53 6.73 -30.94
CA LEU A 42 -12.93 6.80 -30.54
C LEU A 42 -13.22 7.92 -29.52
N TRP A 43 -12.28 8.21 -28.63
CA TRP A 43 -12.47 9.18 -27.56
C TRP A 43 -11.92 10.58 -27.85
N ARG A 44 -11.21 10.77 -28.95
CA ARG A 44 -10.53 12.04 -29.32
C ARG A 44 -11.43 13.27 -29.26
N SER A 45 -12.68 13.15 -29.74
CA SER A 45 -13.62 14.28 -29.73
C SER A 45 -14.24 14.53 -28.35
N SER A 46 -14.32 13.52 -27.50
CA SER A 46 -14.98 13.61 -26.18
C SER A 46 -13.99 13.79 -25.01
N CYS A 47 -12.71 13.52 -25.24
CA CYS A 47 -11.64 13.58 -24.22
C CYS A 47 -10.52 14.52 -24.68
N PRO A 48 -10.72 15.85 -24.59
CA PRO A 48 -9.68 16.81 -24.92
C PRO A 48 -8.53 16.75 -23.91
N PRO A 49 -7.29 17.15 -24.30
CA PRO A 49 -6.15 17.20 -23.40
C PRO A 49 -6.44 18.00 -22.12
N GLY A 50 -5.91 17.55 -20.99
CA GLY A 50 -6.11 18.13 -19.67
C GLY A 50 -7.45 17.76 -18.99
N ARG A 51 -8.36 17.09 -19.69
CA ARG A 51 -9.60 16.60 -19.07
C ARG A 51 -9.31 15.50 -18.05
N ILE A 52 -9.92 15.61 -16.87
CA ILE A 52 -9.88 14.54 -15.86
C ILE A 52 -10.97 13.52 -16.19
N VAL A 53 -10.60 12.24 -16.28
CA VAL A 53 -11.52 11.15 -16.61
C VAL A 53 -11.45 10.07 -15.53
N CYS A 54 -12.58 9.82 -14.88
CA CYS A 54 -12.72 8.71 -13.93
C CYS A 54 -12.87 7.38 -14.68
N LEU A 55 -12.07 6.39 -14.28
CA LEU A 55 -12.17 5.01 -14.75
C LEU A 55 -12.43 4.07 -13.59
N ARG A 56 -13.31 3.07 -13.77
CA ARG A 56 -13.34 1.93 -12.85
C ARG A 56 -12.12 1.07 -13.09
N ALA A 57 -11.30 0.91 -12.05
CA ALA A 57 -10.01 0.22 -12.12
C ALA A 57 -10.20 -1.32 -12.09
N GLN A 58 -10.90 -1.84 -13.09
CA GLN A 58 -11.11 -3.27 -13.27
C GLN A 58 -9.76 -3.97 -13.50
N SER A 59 -9.58 -5.18 -12.93
CA SER A 59 -8.37 -5.97 -13.18
C SER A 59 -8.51 -6.72 -14.51
N ASP A 60 -8.57 -5.98 -15.63
CA ASP A 60 -8.71 -6.53 -16.97
C ASP A 60 -7.91 -5.73 -18.03
N ILE A 61 -7.85 -6.29 -19.24
CA ILE A 61 -7.14 -5.67 -20.36
C ILE A 61 -7.82 -4.36 -20.78
N ASP A 62 -9.15 -4.27 -20.68
CA ASP A 62 -9.92 -3.08 -21.10
C ASP A 62 -9.58 -1.85 -20.27
N PHE A 63 -9.35 -2.03 -18.96
CA PHE A 63 -8.88 -0.95 -18.09
C PHE A 63 -7.51 -0.42 -18.57
N LEU A 64 -6.54 -1.29 -18.87
CA LEU A 64 -5.22 -0.87 -19.33
C LEU A 64 -5.29 -0.18 -20.69
N VAL A 65 -6.10 -0.70 -21.62
CA VAL A 65 -6.35 -0.05 -22.92
C VAL A 65 -6.91 1.36 -22.71
N SER A 66 -7.89 1.51 -21.83
CA SER A 66 -8.51 2.79 -21.52
C SER A 66 -7.54 3.76 -20.82
N TYR A 67 -6.76 3.26 -19.87
CA TYR A 67 -5.75 4.00 -19.15
C TYR A 67 -4.69 4.61 -20.07
N TYR A 68 -4.09 3.79 -20.94
CA TYR A 68 -3.11 4.28 -21.93
C TYR A 68 -3.73 5.17 -23.00
N ALA A 69 -4.96 4.89 -23.44
CA ALA A 69 -5.62 5.71 -24.44
C ALA A 69 -5.88 7.13 -23.94
N LEU A 70 -6.27 7.28 -22.67
CA LEU A 70 -6.45 8.60 -22.05
C LEU A 70 -5.12 9.34 -21.90
N HIS A 71 -4.07 8.67 -21.45
CA HIS A 71 -2.74 9.27 -21.41
C HIS A 71 -2.27 9.70 -22.80
N LEU A 72 -2.47 8.88 -23.82
CA LEU A 72 -2.13 9.20 -25.21
C LEU A 72 -2.90 10.44 -25.73
N LEU A 73 -4.11 10.67 -25.22
CA LEU A 73 -4.90 11.87 -25.51
C LEU A 73 -4.51 13.09 -24.68
N GLY A 74 -3.56 12.95 -23.74
CA GLY A 74 -3.16 14.00 -22.81
C GLY A 74 -4.20 14.27 -21.71
N CYS A 75 -5.08 13.30 -21.42
CA CYS A 75 -6.04 13.38 -20.33
C CYS A 75 -5.40 12.95 -19.02
N VAL A 76 -6.01 13.40 -17.91
CA VAL A 76 -5.67 12.94 -16.54
C VAL A 76 -6.59 11.80 -16.16
N VAL A 77 -6.03 10.69 -15.67
CA VAL A 77 -6.83 9.51 -15.29
C VAL A 77 -7.05 9.46 -13.79
N ALA A 78 -8.30 9.28 -13.36
CA ALA A 78 -8.65 9.01 -11.97
C ALA A 78 -9.16 7.56 -11.85
N PRO A 79 -8.29 6.57 -11.56
CA PRO A 79 -8.70 5.19 -11.37
C PRO A 79 -9.45 5.06 -10.03
N LEU A 80 -10.67 4.55 -10.08
CA LEU A 80 -11.58 4.43 -8.93
C LEU A 80 -11.92 2.97 -8.64
N GLU A 81 -12.32 2.71 -7.39
CA GLU A 81 -12.77 1.40 -6.92
C GLU A 81 -13.89 0.82 -7.79
N VAL A 82 -13.74 -0.43 -8.18
CA VAL A 82 -14.73 -1.17 -8.99
C VAL A 82 -16.07 -1.27 -8.26
N THR A 83 -16.02 -1.46 -6.94
CA THR A 83 -17.19 -1.64 -6.08
C THR A 83 -17.87 -0.34 -5.68
N MET A 84 -17.35 0.82 -6.09
CA MET A 84 -17.94 2.11 -5.79
C MET A 84 -19.37 2.19 -6.35
N PRO A 85 -20.40 2.55 -5.54
CA PRO A 85 -21.75 2.72 -6.03
C PRO A 85 -21.82 3.70 -7.21
N GLN A 86 -22.71 3.43 -8.20
CA GLN A 86 -22.79 4.25 -9.41
C GLN A 86 -23.10 5.73 -9.11
N THR A 87 -23.94 5.99 -8.12
CA THR A 87 -24.27 7.36 -7.68
C THR A 87 -23.05 8.09 -7.13
N ALA A 88 -22.21 7.40 -6.34
CA ALA A 88 -20.97 7.97 -5.81
C ALA A 88 -19.93 8.19 -6.92
N PHE A 89 -19.83 7.25 -7.86
CA PHE A 89 -18.95 7.37 -9.03
C PHE A 89 -19.34 8.58 -9.89
N ASN A 90 -20.64 8.73 -10.23
CA ASN A 90 -21.12 9.86 -11.03
C ASN A 90 -20.86 11.20 -10.33
N ARG A 91 -21.21 11.29 -9.04
CA ARG A 91 -20.96 12.50 -8.25
C ARG A 91 -19.47 12.88 -8.25
N LEU A 92 -18.57 11.92 -7.95
CA LEU A 92 -17.14 12.18 -7.96
C LEU A 92 -16.63 12.56 -9.35
N SER A 93 -17.14 11.91 -10.41
CA SER A 93 -16.81 12.23 -11.80
C SER A 93 -17.21 13.66 -12.17
N ASP A 94 -18.39 14.12 -11.72
CA ASP A 94 -18.85 15.49 -11.93
C ASP A 94 -17.99 16.49 -11.13
N GLU A 95 -17.70 16.17 -9.86
CA GLU A 95 -16.86 17.00 -9.00
C GLU A 95 -15.44 17.20 -9.60
N VAL A 96 -14.78 16.11 -10.04
CA VAL A 96 -13.41 16.21 -10.58
C VAL A 96 -13.36 16.83 -11.96
N SER A 97 -14.41 16.67 -12.77
CA SER A 97 -14.47 17.29 -14.12
C SER A 97 -14.54 18.80 -14.07
N ALA A 98 -14.95 19.39 -12.94
CA ALA A 98 -14.95 20.82 -12.68
C ALA A 98 -13.60 21.34 -12.13
N CYS A 99 -12.68 20.44 -11.78
CA CYS A 99 -11.36 20.79 -11.25
C CYS A 99 -10.34 20.91 -12.40
N GLN A 100 -9.30 21.69 -12.13
CA GLN A 100 -8.09 21.73 -12.96
C GLN A 100 -6.95 21.08 -12.21
N ALA A 101 -6.35 20.05 -12.79
CA ALA A 101 -5.16 19.44 -12.25
C ALA A 101 -3.91 20.29 -12.54
N PRO A 102 -2.87 20.24 -11.71
CA PRO A 102 -1.58 20.86 -12.03
C PRO A 102 -1.02 20.35 -13.36
N ASP A 103 -0.27 21.20 -14.07
CA ASP A 103 0.35 20.86 -15.35
C ASP A 103 1.25 19.61 -15.22
N GLY A 104 1.16 18.73 -16.22
CA GLY A 104 1.92 17.49 -16.25
C GLY A 104 1.37 16.37 -15.36
N THR A 105 0.20 16.56 -14.71
CA THR A 105 -0.50 15.49 -13.98
C THR A 105 -0.93 14.39 -14.97
N ALA A 106 -0.61 13.16 -14.64
CA ALA A 106 -1.05 11.95 -15.35
C ALA A 106 -2.22 11.27 -14.64
N ASP A 107 -2.08 11.05 -13.33
CA ASP A 107 -3.05 10.33 -12.52
C ASP A 107 -3.54 11.14 -11.32
N ILE A 108 -4.78 10.87 -10.90
CA ILE A 108 -5.31 11.30 -9.61
C ILE A 108 -5.65 10.05 -8.80
N LEU A 109 -4.84 9.77 -7.79
CA LEU A 109 -5.03 8.61 -6.93
C LEU A 109 -5.74 9.02 -5.64
N TYR A 110 -6.89 8.38 -5.38
CA TYR A 110 -7.68 8.69 -4.19
C TYR A 110 -7.19 7.89 -2.98
N THR A 111 -6.96 8.60 -1.87
CA THR A 111 -6.58 7.99 -0.60
C THR A 111 -7.71 8.17 0.42
N THR A 112 -7.95 7.14 1.24
CA THR A 112 -8.84 7.25 2.40
C THR A 112 -8.15 8.08 3.47
N GLY A 113 -8.45 9.37 3.51
CA GLY A 113 -7.87 10.26 4.51
C GLY A 113 -8.30 9.89 5.94
N THR A 114 -7.41 10.11 6.92
CA THR A 114 -7.70 9.99 8.37
C THR A 114 -8.89 10.88 8.79
N THR A 115 -9.20 11.93 8.03
CA THR A 115 -10.31 12.88 8.27
C THR A 115 -11.65 12.45 7.70
N GLY A 116 -11.76 11.26 7.07
CA GLY A 116 -13.03 10.74 6.53
C GLY A 116 -13.41 11.21 5.13
N ARG A 117 -12.76 12.23 4.56
CA ARG A 117 -12.89 12.61 3.15
C ARG A 117 -11.73 12.04 2.34
N SER A 118 -12.06 11.38 1.23
CA SER A 118 -11.08 10.90 0.25
C SER A 118 -10.36 12.08 -0.39
N LYS A 119 -9.04 12.01 -0.56
CA LYS A 119 -8.22 13.07 -1.17
C LYS A 119 -7.72 12.58 -2.52
N GLY A 120 -7.86 13.39 -3.55
CA GLY A 120 -7.25 13.14 -4.85
C GLY A 120 -5.81 13.63 -4.87
N VAL A 121 -4.85 12.73 -4.92
CA VAL A 121 -3.41 13.02 -5.01
C VAL A 121 -3.03 13.10 -6.47
N CYS A 122 -2.50 14.25 -6.92
CA CYS A 122 -2.07 14.47 -8.29
C CYS A 122 -0.65 13.90 -8.50
N VAL A 123 -0.54 12.89 -9.34
CA VAL A 123 0.72 12.23 -9.70
C VAL A 123 1.11 12.63 -11.13
N SER A 124 2.29 13.17 -11.32
CA SER A 124 2.75 13.61 -12.63
C SER A 124 3.31 12.46 -13.47
N HIS A 125 3.35 12.63 -14.82
CA HIS A 125 4.08 11.71 -15.72
C HIS A 125 5.55 11.53 -15.31
N ARG A 126 6.18 12.61 -14.78
CA ARG A 126 7.55 12.55 -14.27
C ARG A 126 7.64 11.65 -13.03
N ALA A 127 6.71 11.77 -12.10
CA ALA A 127 6.68 10.95 -10.88
C ALA A 127 6.44 9.46 -11.21
N ILE A 128 5.55 9.16 -12.15
CA ILE A 128 5.33 7.78 -12.65
C ILE A 128 6.64 7.16 -13.16
N LEU A 129 7.40 7.88 -13.98
CA LEU A 129 8.67 7.38 -14.54
C LEU A 129 9.76 7.29 -13.47
N ALA A 130 9.78 8.19 -12.50
CA ALA A 130 10.71 8.13 -11.37
C ALA A 130 10.42 6.94 -10.47
N ASP A 131 9.14 6.66 -10.18
CA ASP A 131 8.72 5.46 -9.45
C ASP A 131 9.07 4.17 -10.20
N ALA A 132 8.85 4.14 -11.52
CA ALA A 132 9.27 3.03 -12.36
C ALA A 132 10.79 2.80 -12.29
N ALA A 133 11.58 3.90 -12.37
CA ALA A 133 13.04 3.81 -12.27
C ALA A 133 13.49 3.30 -10.89
N ASN A 134 12.90 3.81 -9.80
CA ASN A 134 13.16 3.33 -8.44
C ASN A 134 12.90 1.83 -8.32
N LEU A 135 11.75 1.34 -8.81
CA LEU A 135 11.42 -0.09 -8.77
C LEU A 135 12.39 -0.93 -9.62
N ILE A 136 12.72 -0.48 -10.83
CA ILE A 136 13.64 -1.17 -11.73
C ILE A 136 15.02 -1.30 -11.09
N GLU A 137 15.55 -0.21 -10.56
CA GLU A 137 16.89 -0.17 -9.96
C GLU A 137 16.93 -0.86 -8.59
N GLY A 138 15.95 -0.55 -7.71
CA GLY A 138 15.94 -1.03 -6.32
C GLY A 138 15.49 -2.48 -6.15
N GLN A 139 14.65 -2.98 -7.06
CA GLN A 139 14.13 -4.36 -6.98
C GLN A 139 14.60 -5.23 -8.16
N HIS A 140 15.41 -4.67 -9.07
CA HIS A 140 16.00 -5.37 -10.21
C HIS A 140 14.94 -6.03 -11.12
N PHE A 141 13.92 -5.26 -11.51
CA PHE A 141 13.01 -5.68 -12.57
C PHE A 141 13.77 -5.92 -13.87
N THR A 142 13.35 -6.92 -14.64
CA THR A 142 13.97 -7.29 -15.91
C THR A 142 12.96 -7.43 -17.03
N HIS A 143 13.41 -7.35 -18.27
CA HIS A 143 12.56 -7.50 -19.44
C HIS A 143 11.87 -8.88 -19.53
N ASP A 144 12.50 -9.94 -19.03
CA ASP A 144 12.02 -11.33 -19.06
C ASP A 144 11.12 -11.68 -17.87
N LEU A 145 10.78 -10.69 -17.02
CA LEU A 145 9.92 -10.88 -15.86
C LEU A 145 8.45 -11.05 -16.25
N GLY A 146 7.77 -12.02 -15.61
CA GLY A 146 6.32 -12.08 -15.52
C GLY A 146 5.88 -11.51 -14.17
N PHE A 147 5.18 -10.37 -14.16
CA PHE A 147 4.73 -9.75 -12.93
C PHE A 147 3.24 -10.02 -12.69
N VAL A 148 2.92 -10.69 -11.55
CA VAL A 148 1.55 -10.99 -11.17
C VAL A 148 1.00 -9.83 -10.33
N VAL A 149 -0.02 -9.14 -10.85
CA VAL A 149 -0.78 -8.12 -10.13
C VAL A 149 -2.11 -8.71 -9.70
N CYS A 150 -2.33 -8.77 -8.39
CA CYS A 150 -3.57 -9.27 -7.78
C CYS A 150 -4.28 -8.25 -6.89
N GLY A 151 -3.71 -7.07 -6.70
CA GLY A 151 -4.33 -5.97 -5.96
C GLY A 151 -5.07 -5.00 -6.87
N PRO A 152 -5.90 -4.11 -6.28
CA PRO A 152 -6.72 -3.17 -7.05
C PRO A 152 -5.86 -2.08 -7.71
N LEU A 153 -6.14 -1.82 -8.97
CA LEU A 153 -5.40 -0.86 -9.80
C LEU A 153 -5.76 0.62 -9.54
N CYS A 154 -6.68 0.89 -8.61
CA CYS A 154 -6.94 2.25 -8.11
C CYS A 154 -5.99 2.67 -6.99
N HIS A 155 -5.10 1.79 -6.54
CA HIS A 155 -4.13 2.06 -5.48
C HIS A 155 -2.70 2.03 -6.00
N LEU A 156 -1.87 2.94 -5.50
CA LEU A 156 -0.45 3.07 -5.87
C LEU A 156 0.29 1.72 -5.79
N GLY A 157 0.07 0.93 -4.73
CA GLY A 157 0.76 -0.34 -4.53
C GLY A 157 0.67 -1.30 -5.72
N SER A 158 -0.50 -1.41 -6.36
CA SER A 158 -0.71 -2.28 -7.51
C SER A 158 -0.50 -1.56 -8.85
N LEU A 159 -1.02 -0.33 -8.98
CA LEU A 159 -0.90 0.43 -10.23
C LEU A 159 0.57 0.71 -10.58
N SER A 160 1.39 1.03 -9.58
CA SER A 160 2.82 1.30 -9.79
C SER A 160 3.60 0.13 -10.38
N LYS A 161 3.06 -1.10 -10.33
CA LYS A 161 3.74 -2.28 -10.93
C LYS A 161 3.56 -2.36 -12.44
N VAL A 162 2.51 -1.72 -12.94
CA VAL A 162 2.28 -1.57 -14.39
C VAL A 162 3.40 -0.74 -15.03
N TRP A 163 3.92 0.26 -14.31
CA TRP A 163 4.87 1.22 -14.86
C TRP A 163 6.24 0.60 -15.21
N PRO A 164 6.98 -0.09 -14.30
CA PRO A 164 8.24 -0.73 -14.63
C PRO A 164 8.08 -1.85 -15.65
N VAL A 165 6.95 -2.59 -15.61
CA VAL A 165 6.62 -3.61 -16.62
C VAL A 165 6.52 -2.98 -18.01
N THR A 166 5.86 -1.83 -18.12
CA THR A 166 5.75 -1.09 -19.39
C THR A 166 7.08 -0.50 -19.83
N VAL A 167 7.83 0.11 -18.92
CA VAL A 167 9.15 0.69 -19.22
C VAL A 167 10.11 -0.37 -19.76
N LEU A 168 10.07 -1.59 -19.24
CA LEU A 168 10.97 -2.66 -19.65
C LEU A 168 10.43 -3.52 -20.81
N GLY A 169 9.15 -3.43 -21.14
CA GLY A 169 8.50 -4.37 -22.06
C GLY A 169 8.42 -5.78 -21.50
N ALA A 170 8.21 -5.91 -20.19
CA ALA A 170 8.00 -7.18 -19.49
C ALA A 170 6.55 -7.68 -19.66
N THR A 171 6.13 -8.74 -19.00
CA THR A 171 4.76 -9.29 -19.11
C THR A 171 3.99 -9.02 -17.82
N LEU A 172 2.80 -8.42 -17.91
CA LEU A 172 1.88 -8.25 -16.81
C LEU A 172 0.85 -9.37 -16.78
N ILE A 173 0.66 -10.00 -15.62
CA ILE A 173 -0.33 -11.06 -15.44
C ILE A 173 -1.33 -10.59 -14.40
N MET A 174 -2.59 -10.40 -14.81
CA MET A 174 -3.64 -9.81 -13.99
C MET A 174 -4.51 -10.88 -13.38
N VAL A 175 -4.70 -10.81 -12.06
CA VAL A 175 -5.53 -11.73 -11.27
C VAL A 175 -6.48 -10.89 -10.40
N ASP A 176 -7.74 -11.28 -10.32
CA ASP A 176 -8.75 -10.58 -9.51
C ASP A 176 -8.67 -11.01 -8.03
N GLY A 177 -7.66 -10.51 -7.33
CA GLY A 177 -7.45 -10.74 -5.89
C GLY A 177 -6.94 -12.15 -5.55
N LEU A 178 -7.01 -12.46 -4.25
CA LEU A 178 -6.62 -13.76 -3.68
C LEU A 178 -7.80 -14.62 -3.22
N LYS A 179 -9.04 -14.22 -3.51
CA LYS A 179 -10.24 -14.99 -3.16
C LYS A 179 -10.23 -16.37 -3.84
N ASP A 180 -9.71 -16.41 -5.06
CA ASP A 180 -9.46 -17.64 -5.82
C ASP A 180 -7.95 -17.91 -5.84
N MET A 181 -7.47 -18.66 -4.85
CA MET A 181 -6.05 -19.01 -4.73
C MET A 181 -5.58 -19.88 -5.91
N ASP A 182 -6.47 -20.65 -6.53
CA ASP A 182 -6.10 -21.48 -7.68
C ASP A 182 -5.72 -20.61 -8.88
N ARG A 183 -6.48 -19.57 -9.14
CA ARG A 183 -6.14 -18.60 -10.20
C ARG A 183 -4.87 -17.82 -9.86
N PHE A 184 -4.68 -17.44 -8.60
CA PHE A 184 -3.45 -16.76 -8.19
C PHE A 184 -2.22 -17.63 -8.45
N PHE A 185 -2.23 -18.89 -8.03
CA PHE A 185 -1.10 -19.78 -8.24
C PHE A 185 -0.94 -20.19 -9.71
N ALA A 186 -2.04 -20.38 -10.46
CA ALA A 186 -1.98 -20.63 -11.90
C ALA A 186 -1.27 -19.51 -12.68
N ALA A 187 -1.31 -18.27 -12.19
CA ALA A 187 -0.57 -17.17 -12.80
C ALA A 187 0.95 -17.40 -12.80
N PHE A 188 1.49 -18.14 -11.82
CA PHE A 188 2.92 -18.47 -11.78
C PHE A 188 3.33 -19.62 -12.73
N GLU A 189 2.37 -20.31 -13.35
CA GLU A 189 2.64 -21.28 -14.43
C GLU A 189 2.96 -20.59 -15.76
N TRP A 190 2.77 -19.28 -15.85
CA TRP A 190 3.15 -18.54 -17.06
C TRP A 190 4.61 -18.83 -17.44
N PRO A 191 4.92 -19.02 -18.73
CA PRO A 191 6.26 -19.46 -19.19
C PRO A 191 7.31 -18.34 -19.19
N ALA A 192 7.27 -17.40 -18.23
CA ALA A 192 8.36 -16.47 -17.99
C ALA A 192 9.46 -17.15 -17.17
N PRO A 193 10.75 -16.85 -17.42
CA PRO A 193 11.86 -17.43 -16.65
C PRO A 193 11.86 -16.96 -15.19
N ARG A 194 11.30 -15.79 -14.91
CA ARG A 194 11.24 -15.16 -13.58
C ARG A 194 9.85 -14.63 -13.33
N MET A 195 9.32 -14.88 -12.13
CA MET A 195 8.00 -14.43 -11.72
C MET A 195 8.11 -13.55 -10.47
N ALA A 196 7.30 -12.52 -10.40
CA ALA A 196 7.22 -11.67 -9.21
C ALA A 196 5.78 -11.26 -8.91
N THR A 197 5.56 -10.77 -7.71
CA THR A 197 4.25 -10.24 -7.29
C THR A 197 4.40 -9.19 -6.19
N PHE A 198 3.36 -8.34 -6.05
CA PHE A 198 3.17 -7.46 -4.91
C PHE A 198 2.01 -7.96 -4.05
N LEU A 199 2.25 -8.11 -2.75
CA LEU A 199 1.27 -8.59 -1.78
C LEU A 199 1.29 -7.70 -0.53
N VAL A 200 0.14 -7.23 -0.10
CA VAL A 200 0.05 -6.56 1.20
C VAL A 200 0.26 -7.57 2.33
N PRO A 201 0.72 -7.17 3.53
CA PRO A 201 1.00 -8.09 4.64
C PRO A 201 -0.17 -9.02 5.02
N ALA A 202 -1.41 -8.53 4.95
CA ALA A 202 -2.60 -9.35 5.19
C ALA A 202 -2.74 -10.49 4.17
N SER A 203 -2.41 -10.25 2.90
CA SER A 203 -2.40 -11.26 1.84
C SER A 203 -1.29 -12.29 2.05
N ILE A 204 -0.11 -11.84 2.48
CA ILE A 204 1.00 -12.74 2.85
C ILE A 204 0.58 -13.65 3.99
N ARG A 205 0.03 -13.10 5.07
CA ARG A 205 -0.44 -13.88 6.24
C ARG A 205 -1.47 -14.92 5.82
N MET A 206 -2.44 -14.56 4.97
CA MET A 206 -3.43 -15.49 4.44
C MET A 206 -2.78 -16.64 3.65
N LEU A 207 -1.80 -16.35 2.78
CA LEU A 207 -1.06 -17.39 2.04
C LEU A 207 -0.25 -18.27 2.97
N LEU A 208 0.42 -17.72 3.98
CA LEU A 208 1.18 -18.48 4.96
C LEU A 208 0.29 -19.40 5.80
N GLN A 209 -0.92 -18.95 6.15
CA GLN A 209 -1.86 -19.71 6.95
C GLN A 209 -2.54 -20.84 6.16
N PHE A 210 -2.94 -20.59 4.92
CA PHE A 210 -3.80 -21.50 4.17
C PHE A 210 -3.13 -22.21 2.99
N ALA A 211 -1.97 -21.71 2.53
CA ALA A 211 -1.34 -22.18 1.29
C ALA A 211 0.21 -22.22 1.35
N ALA A 212 0.81 -22.28 2.56
CA ALA A 212 2.27 -22.22 2.73
C ALA A 212 3.02 -23.29 1.92
N GLY A 213 2.54 -24.56 1.93
CA GLY A 213 3.13 -25.64 1.15
C GLY A 213 3.04 -25.40 -0.37
N ARG A 214 1.93 -24.83 -0.82
CA ARG A 214 1.76 -24.48 -2.23
C ARG A 214 2.66 -23.29 -2.63
N LEU A 215 2.80 -22.28 -1.78
CA LEU A 215 3.73 -21.18 -2.02
C LEU A 215 5.17 -21.71 -2.14
N ALA A 216 5.58 -22.60 -1.23
CA ALA A 216 6.90 -23.23 -1.25
C ALA A 216 7.16 -24.03 -2.53
N SER A 217 6.14 -24.64 -3.15
CA SER A 217 6.32 -25.38 -4.42
C SER A 217 6.70 -24.48 -5.61
N TYR A 218 6.46 -23.17 -5.50
CA TYR A 218 6.87 -22.18 -6.50
C TYR A 218 8.20 -21.47 -6.17
N ALA A 219 8.94 -21.90 -5.14
CA ALA A 219 10.19 -21.25 -4.73
C ALA A 219 11.23 -21.13 -5.84
N GLY A 220 11.29 -22.10 -6.76
CA GLY A 220 12.19 -22.05 -7.92
C GLY A 220 11.74 -21.14 -9.06
N LYS A 221 10.49 -20.67 -9.02
CA LYS A 221 9.87 -19.82 -10.05
C LYS A 221 9.76 -18.36 -9.61
N ILE A 222 9.54 -18.13 -8.31
CA ILE A 222 9.38 -16.79 -7.73
C ILE A 222 10.75 -16.15 -7.58
N ASP A 223 11.04 -15.15 -8.40
CA ASP A 223 12.24 -14.34 -8.31
C ASP A 223 12.15 -13.37 -7.10
N PHE A 224 11.00 -12.68 -6.96
CA PHE A 224 10.76 -11.87 -5.79
C PHE A 224 9.28 -11.70 -5.42
N ILE A 225 9.06 -11.42 -4.14
CA ILE A 225 7.81 -10.89 -3.61
C ILE A 225 8.11 -9.52 -3.01
N GLU A 226 7.33 -8.52 -3.40
CA GLU A 226 7.32 -7.22 -2.76
C GLU A 226 6.14 -7.13 -1.81
N THR A 227 6.34 -6.54 -0.63
CA THR A 227 5.29 -6.17 0.30
C THR A 227 5.41 -4.70 0.70
N GLY A 228 4.32 -4.12 1.15
CA GLY A 228 4.24 -2.73 1.57
C GLY A 228 2.81 -2.33 1.94
N ALA A 229 2.54 -1.04 1.99
CA ALA A 229 1.28 -0.41 2.36
C ALA A 229 0.90 -0.55 3.85
N ALA A 230 1.42 -1.54 4.56
CA ALA A 230 1.25 -1.75 5.99
C ALA A 230 2.50 -2.43 6.58
N ALA A 231 2.65 -2.42 7.91
CA ALA A 231 3.73 -3.12 8.57
C ALA A 231 3.55 -4.65 8.44
N ILE A 232 4.61 -5.35 8.09
CA ILE A 232 4.67 -6.81 8.07
C ILE A 232 5.22 -7.32 9.41
N ALA A 233 4.63 -8.38 9.95
CA ALA A 233 5.09 -8.99 11.20
C ALA A 233 6.42 -9.73 11.02
N GLN A 234 7.27 -9.71 12.05
CA GLN A 234 8.56 -10.41 12.07
C GLN A 234 8.41 -11.91 11.75
N SER A 235 7.41 -12.56 12.36
CA SER A 235 7.15 -13.99 12.15
C SER A 235 6.76 -14.33 10.70
N ASP A 236 6.03 -13.42 10.03
CA ASP A 236 5.63 -13.61 8.64
C ASP A 236 6.86 -13.47 7.72
N MET A 237 7.73 -12.48 7.99
CA MET A 237 9.01 -12.28 7.26
C MET A 237 9.91 -13.53 7.38
N GLU A 238 10.14 -14.02 8.60
CA GLU A 238 10.97 -15.20 8.87
C GLU A 238 10.40 -16.46 8.20
N THR A 239 9.07 -16.58 8.18
CA THR A 239 8.40 -17.72 7.54
C THR A 239 8.57 -17.65 6.01
N LEU A 240 8.41 -16.46 5.41
CA LEU A 240 8.69 -16.27 3.98
C LEU A 240 10.14 -16.61 3.63
N CYS A 241 11.11 -16.14 4.41
CA CYS A 241 12.53 -16.46 4.20
C CYS A 241 12.80 -17.98 4.21
N ARG A 242 12.13 -18.73 5.11
CA ARG A 242 12.25 -20.20 5.14
C ARG A 242 11.60 -20.88 3.95
N LEU A 243 10.43 -20.39 3.49
CA LEU A 243 9.69 -21.00 2.37
C LEU A 243 10.30 -20.67 1.01
N LEU A 244 10.90 -19.49 0.90
CA LEU A 244 11.42 -18.93 -0.35
C LEU A 244 12.90 -18.51 -0.19
N PRO A 245 13.82 -19.44 0.16
CA PRO A 245 15.18 -19.10 0.58
C PRO A 245 16.04 -18.44 -0.52
N HIS A 246 15.66 -18.59 -1.79
CA HIS A 246 16.38 -18.03 -2.94
C HIS A 246 15.67 -16.86 -3.61
N SER A 247 14.45 -16.53 -3.17
CA SER A 247 13.71 -15.38 -3.68
C SER A 247 14.12 -14.10 -2.95
N ARG A 248 14.13 -13.00 -3.66
CA ARG A 248 14.27 -11.68 -3.05
C ARG A 248 12.95 -11.28 -2.43
N LEU A 249 12.97 -10.85 -1.17
CA LEU A 249 11.76 -10.50 -0.42
C LEU A 249 11.86 -9.03 0.00
N TYR A 250 11.10 -8.19 -0.69
CA TYR A 250 11.18 -6.74 -0.50
C TYR A 250 10.09 -6.21 0.44
N ASN A 251 10.52 -5.41 1.43
CA ASN A 251 9.63 -4.53 2.18
C ASN A 251 9.82 -3.11 1.66
N THR A 252 8.77 -2.52 1.10
CA THR A 252 8.82 -1.24 0.40
C THR A 252 8.01 -0.17 1.12
N TYR A 253 8.62 0.99 1.32
CA TYR A 253 7.96 2.16 1.87
C TYR A 253 7.54 3.12 0.76
N ALA A 254 6.26 3.44 0.76
CA ALA A 254 5.61 4.34 -0.17
C ALA A 254 4.37 4.97 0.46
N SER A 255 4.03 6.15 0.01
CA SER A 255 2.70 6.73 0.15
C SER A 255 2.27 7.31 -1.19
N THR A 256 0.99 7.59 -1.35
CA THR A 256 0.53 8.21 -2.61
C THR A 256 1.13 9.60 -2.80
N GLU A 257 1.44 10.29 -1.68
CA GLU A 257 2.04 11.62 -1.67
C GLU A 257 3.55 11.61 -1.96
N THR A 258 4.26 10.55 -1.56
CA THR A 258 5.73 10.46 -1.71
C THR A 258 6.17 9.64 -2.92
N GLY A 259 5.27 8.83 -3.50
CA GLY A 259 5.67 7.75 -4.39
C GLY A 259 6.44 6.67 -3.63
N ILE A 260 7.21 5.87 -4.35
CA ILE A 260 7.98 4.73 -3.84
C ILE A 260 9.39 5.18 -3.53
N ILE A 261 9.78 5.25 -2.25
CA ILE A 261 10.98 5.97 -1.83
C ILE A 261 12.06 5.12 -1.17
N ALA A 262 11.72 3.98 -0.58
CA ALA A 262 12.70 3.10 0.04
C ALA A 262 12.28 1.63 -0.10
N THR A 263 13.25 0.73 -0.17
CA THR A 263 13.01 -0.72 -0.22
C THR A 263 14.12 -1.47 0.50
N CYS A 264 13.75 -2.59 1.13
CA CYS A 264 14.67 -3.50 1.81
C CYS A 264 14.43 -4.92 1.34
N ASN A 265 15.46 -5.59 0.82
CA ASN A 265 15.40 -7.04 0.67
C ASN A 265 15.69 -7.68 2.04
N PHE A 266 14.66 -8.19 2.70
CA PHE A 266 14.81 -8.79 4.04
C PHE A 266 15.24 -10.28 4.01
N ASN A 267 15.51 -10.82 2.82
CA ASN A 267 16.04 -12.19 2.65
C ASN A 267 17.55 -12.18 2.31
N ASP A 268 18.24 -11.08 2.57
CA ASP A 268 19.69 -10.95 2.36
C ASP A 268 20.51 -10.96 3.67
N GLY A 269 19.94 -11.49 4.75
CA GLY A 269 20.56 -11.59 6.07
C GLY A 269 20.09 -10.54 7.07
N LEU A 270 19.29 -9.54 6.66
CA LEU A 270 18.71 -8.53 7.55
C LEU A 270 17.19 -8.64 7.63
N CYS A 271 16.69 -9.74 8.21
CA CYS A 271 15.26 -9.95 8.44
C CYS A 271 14.81 -9.23 9.72
N GLN A 272 14.47 -7.94 9.59
CA GLN A 272 14.07 -7.10 10.73
C GLN A 272 12.77 -6.35 10.41
N ALA A 273 11.74 -6.56 11.21
CA ALA A 273 10.48 -5.82 11.11
C ALA A 273 10.72 -4.31 11.33
N GLY A 274 9.98 -3.49 10.58
CA GLY A 274 10.13 -2.04 10.62
C GLY A 274 11.31 -1.50 9.80
N CYS A 275 12.27 -2.32 9.38
CA CYS A 275 13.30 -1.90 8.43
C CYS A 275 12.70 -1.74 7.04
N LEU A 276 12.85 -0.54 6.46
CA LEU A 276 12.34 -0.17 5.14
C LEU A 276 13.47 -0.01 4.11
N GLY A 277 14.72 -0.25 4.53
CA GLY A 277 15.89 -0.16 3.69
C GLY A 277 16.37 1.26 3.42
N ARG A 278 17.23 1.39 2.41
CA ARG A 278 17.80 2.68 2.02
C ARG A 278 16.87 3.43 1.06
N PRO A 279 16.91 4.77 1.05
CA PRO A 279 16.26 5.56 0.01
C PRO A 279 16.68 5.10 -1.38
N MET A 280 15.74 5.09 -2.30
CA MET A 280 15.98 4.75 -3.70
C MET A 280 16.56 5.93 -4.47
N SER A 281 17.14 5.69 -5.65
CA SER A 281 17.98 6.63 -6.42
C SER A 281 17.30 7.96 -6.78
N ARG A 282 15.96 7.98 -6.92
CA ARG A 282 15.18 9.18 -7.26
C ARG A 282 14.57 9.87 -6.04
N SER A 283 14.98 9.46 -4.82
CA SER A 283 14.38 9.90 -3.57
C SER A 283 15.44 10.21 -2.53
N GLU A 284 15.25 11.29 -1.80
CA GLU A 284 15.99 11.61 -0.59
C GLU A 284 15.03 11.51 0.60
N VAL A 285 15.50 10.91 1.70
CA VAL A 285 14.71 10.76 2.92
C VAL A 285 15.51 11.32 4.08
N PHE A 286 14.87 12.09 4.94
CA PHE A 286 15.44 12.61 6.17
C PHE A 286 14.40 12.61 7.28
N ILE A 287 14.88 12.71 8.52
CA ILE A 287 14.05 12.75 9.71
C ILE A 287 14.02 14.17 10.25
N THR A 288 12.82 14.70 10.48
CA THR A 288 12.63 16.03 11.08
C THR A 288 12.92 16.01 12.58
N ASP A 289 13.07 17.20 13.20
CA ASP A 289 13.33 17.32 14.64
C ASP A 289 12.24 16.70 15.51
N ASP A 290 10.99 16.63 15.02
CA ASP A 290 9.86 15.98 15.68
C ASP A 290 9.71 14.48 15.30
N GLY A 291 10.70 13.90 14.63
CA GLY A 291 10.79 12.48 14.31
C GLY A 291 10.00 12.02 13.08
N ARG A 292 9.42 12.96 12.31
CA ARG A 292 8.67 12.59 11.09
C ARG A 292 9.60 12.27 9.93
N ILE A 293 9.17 11.33 9.10
CA ILE A 293 9.81 11.04 7.82
C ILE A 293 9.44 12.14 6.83
N ALA A 294 10.46 12.75 6.22
CA ALA A 294 10.29 13.75 5.19
C ALA A 294 11.08 13.36 3.93
N CYS A 295 10.56 13.72 2.77
CA CYS A 295 11.04 13.23 1.48
C CYS A 295 11.20 14.36 0.46
N LYS A 296 12.27 14.27 -0.34
CA LYS A 296 12.47 15.00 -1.59
C LYS A 296 12.64 14.03 -2.74
N GLY A 297 12.41 14.48 -3.95
CA GLY A 297 12.72 13.69 -5.13
C GLY A 297 11.72 13.86 -6.27
N GLU A 298 11.93 13.06 -7.30
CA GLU A 298 11.13 13.12 -8.52
C GLU A 298 9.82 12.35 -8.41
N THR A 299 9.67 11.48 -7.40
CA THR A 299 8.50 10.63 -7.17
C THR A 299 7.34 11.33 -6.47
N LEU A 300 7.57 12.55 -5.95
CA LEU A 300 6.59 13.26 -5.13
C LEU A 300 5.36 13.69 -5.93
N MET A 301 4.22 13.72 -5.26
CA MET A 301 2.98 14.29 -5.79
C MET A 301 3.17 15.75 -6.24
N SER A 302 2.30 16.23 -7.12
CA SER A 302 2.21 17.65 -7.49
C SER A 302 1.31 18.45 -6.52
N GLY A 303 0.56 17.76 -5.65
CA GLY A 303 -0.36 18.33 -4.68
C GLY A 303 -1.68 17.56 -4.60
N TYR A 304 -2.60 18.04 -3.76
CA TYR A 304 -3.96 17.53 -3.72
C TYR A 304 -4.85 18.28 -4.71
N LEU A 305 -5.69 17.56 -5.44
CA LEU A 305 -6.61 18.13 -6.43
C LEU A 305 -7.58 19.11 -5.75
N GLY A 306 -7.54 20.38 -6.20
CA GLY A 306 -8.45 21.43 -5.70
C GLY A 306 -8.25 21.83 -4.23
N ASP A 307 -7.16 21.42 -3.58
CA ASP A 307 -6.90 21.67 -2.15
C ASP A 307 -5.47 22.19 -1.93
N ALA A 308 -5.27 23.44 -2.27
CA ALA A 308 -3.97 24.11 -2.13
C ALA A 308 -3.56 24.32 -0.66
N GLU A 309 -4.52 24.56 0.24
CA GLU A 309 -4.27 24.76 1.65
C GLU A 309 -3.70 23.49 2.27
N ARG A 310 -4.35 22.36 2.05
CA ARG A 310 -3.87 21.07 2.53
C ARG A 310 -2.58 20.62 1.86
N THR A 311 -2.38 20.98 0.58
CA THR A 311 -1.10 20.75 -0.10
C THR A 311 0.02 21.49 0.65
N ALA A 312 -0.17 22.75 1.01
CA ALA A 312 0.80 23.55 1.76
C ALA A 312 1.06 23.06 3.19
N GLU A 313 0.11 22.34 3.81
CA GLU A 313 0.31 21.71 5.13
C GLU A 313 1.37 20.59 5.08
N VAL A 314 1.35 19.78 4.00
CA VAL A 314 2.18 18.58 3.88
C VAL A 314 3.36 18.73 2.93
N MET A 315 3.37 19.74 2.06
CA MET A 315 4.41 19.95 1.07
C MET A 315 4.91 21.40 1.09
N ARG A 316 6.21 21.59 1.36
CA ARG A 316 6.87 22.90 1.41
C ARG A 316 8.24 22.80 0.76
N ASP A 317 8.59 23.75 -0.08
CA ASP A 317 9.90 23.85 -0.74
C ASP A 317 10.36 22.55 -1.44
N GLY A 318 9.39 21.83 -2.06
CA GLY A 318 9.65 20.56 -2.73
C GLY A 318 9.92 19.39 -1.78
N VAL A 319 9.55 19.52 -0.51
CA VAL A 319 9.63 18.48 0.51
C VAL A 319 8.22 18.07 0.92
N VAL A 320 7.95 16.77 0.90
CA VAL A 320 6.75 16.18 1.52
C VAL A 320 7.08 15.74 2.93
N TYR A 321 6.33 16.26 3.90
CA TYR A 321 6.37 15.90 5.33
C TYR A 321 5.27 14.90 5.60
N THR A 322 5.64 13.65 5.88
CA THR A 322 4.65 12.60 6.15
C THR A 322 4.14 12.64 7.59
N SER A 323 3.06 11.92 7.88
CA SER A 323 2.64 11.65 9.26
C SER A 323 3.35 10.43 9.86
N ASP A 324 4.25 9.77 9.12
CA ASP A 324 4.95 8.59 9.61
C ASP A 324 6.18 9.01 10.41
N LEU A 325 6.41 8.35 11.54
CA LEU A 325 7.57 8.53 12.41
C LEU A 325 8.62 7.49 12.05
N GLY A 326 9.89 7.88 12.04
CA GLY A 326 10.98 6.97 11.73
C GLY A 326 12.34 7.45 12.19
N THR A 327 13.33 6.60 11.97
CA THR A 327 14.75 6.89 12.21
C THR A 327 15.59 6.40 11.04
N LEU A 328 16.76 7.00 10.86
CA LEU A 328 17.81 6.48 9.97
C LEU A 328 18.91 5.87 10.85
N ASP A 329 19.30 4.63 10.55
CA ASP A 329 20.44 4.00 11.23
C ASP A 329 21.79 4.49 10.67
N ALA A 330 22.90 4.01 11.25
CA ALA A 330 24.24 4.39 10.83
C ALA A 330 24.58 4.00 9.37
N ASP A 331 23.87 3.02 8.83
CA ASP A 331 24.00 2.58 7.44
C ASP A 331 23.07 3.36 6.49
N GLY A 332 22.30 4.31 7.00
CA GLY A 332 21.33 5.11 6.24
C GLY A 332 20.05 4.34 5.88
N ARG A 333 19.71 3.27 6.62
CA ARG A 333 18.46 2.55 6.45
C ARG A 333 17.35 3.24 7.24
N LEU A 334 16.20 3.38 6.60
CA LEU A 334 15.00 3.92 7.21
C LEU A 334 14.30 2.83 8.06
N HIS A 335 13.93 3.19 9.27
CA HIS A 335 13.14 2.36 10.18
C HIS A 335 11.85 3.07 10.54
N LEU A 336 10.71 2.40 10.32
CA LEU A 336 9.38 2.92 10.68
C LEU A 336 9.13 2.69 12.17
N GLN A 337 8.69 3.75 12.87
CA GLN A 337 8.33 3.70 14.30
C GLN A 337 6.83 3.83 14.56
N GLY A 338 6.04 4.18 13.54
CA GLY A 338 4.59 4.36 13.65
C GLY A 338 4.12 5.63 12.98
N ARG A 339 2.98 6.16 13.43
CA ARG A 339 2.41 7.40 12.89
C ARG A 339 2.27 8.47 13.95
N HIS A 340 2.59 9.70 13.60
CA HIS A 340 2.45 10.87 14.46
C HIS A 340 0.98 11.05 14.91
N ASP A 341 0.04 10.84 14.00
CA ASP A 341 -1.40 11.02 14.25
C ASP A 341 -1.99 9.93 15.16
N ASP A 342 -1.33 8.76 15.25
CA ASP A 342 -1.74 7.63 16.09
C ASP A 342 -1.11 7.70 17.49
N VAL A 343 -0.17 8.62 17.74
CA VAL A 343 0.53 8.74 19.02
C VAL A 343 -0.43 9.08 20.16
N VAL A 344 -0.39 8.27 21.20
CA VAL A 344 -1.19 8.46 22.44
C VAL A 344 -0.36 9.17 23.50
N ASN A 345 -0.89 10.24 24.09
CA ASN A 345 -0.28 10.90 25.23
C ASN A 345 -0.72 10.22 26.53
N VAL A 346 0.16 9.43 27.15
CA VAL A 346 -0.08 8.74 28.40
C VAL A 346 0.66 9.46 29.52
N GLY A 347 -0.04 10.31 30.28
CA GLY A 347 0.55 11.03 31.40
C GLY A 347 1.74 11.93 31.02
N GLY A 348 1.74 12.53 29.83
CA GLY A 348 2.82 13.37 29.31
C GLY A 348 3.81 12.65 28.40
N TYR A 349 3.77 11.32 28.35
CA TYR A 349 4.63 10.52 27.46
C TYR A 349 3.93 10.23 26.14
N LYS A 350 4.62 10.44 25.03
CA LYS A 350 4.15 10.09 23.70
C LYS A 350 4.42 8.62 23.43
N VAL A 351 3.39 7.83 23.17
CA VAL A 351 3.48 6.38 22.91
C VAL A 351 2.92 6.07 21.53
N SER A 352 3.71 5.39 20.71
CA SER A 352 3.26 4.84 19.44
C SER A 352 2.52 3.51 19.66
N PRO A 353 1.22 3.39 19.32
CA PRO A 353 0.51 2.11 19.37
C PRO A 353 1.18 1.01 18.55
N ALA A 354 1.78 1.35 17.40
CA ALA A 354 2.48 0.41 16.55
C ALA A 354 3.68 -0.26 17.24
N GLU A 355 4.39 0.47 18.10
CA GLU A 355 5.51 -0.08 18.89
C GLU A 355 5.00 -1.12 19.91
N VAL A 356 3.88 -0.85 20.55
CA VAL A 356 3.24 -1.79 21.49
C VAL A 356 2.72 -3.04 20.76
N GLU A 357 2.12 -2.85 19.59
CA GLU A 357 1.65 -3.92 18.73
C GLU A 357 2.78 -4.82 18.26
N ALA A 358 3.89 -4.24 17.80
CA ALA A 358 5.07 -5.00 17.38
C ALA A 358 5.66 -5.83 18.52
N ALA A 359 5.75 -5.27 19.74
CA ALA A 359 6.20 -5.98 20.91
C ALA A 359 5.22 -7.10 21.30
N ALA A 360 3.91 -6.90 21.21
CA ALA A 360 2.92 -7.92 21.50
C ALA A 360 2.96 -9.07 20.50
N LEU A 361 3.08 -8.78 19.22
CA LEU A 361 3.16 -9.77 18.13
C LEU A 361 4.43 -10.62 18.18
N SER A 362 5.47 -10.23 18.92
CA SER A 362 6.63 -11.09 19.17
C SER A 362 6.33 -12.25 20.12
N MET A 363 5.17 -12.24 20.80
CA MET A 363 4.72 -13.33 21.64
C MET A 363 4.06 -14.43 20.80
N PRO A 364 4.58 -15.69 20.79
CA PRO A 364 4.14 -16.74 19.86
C PRO A 364 2.66 -17.13 19.94
N VAL A 365 1.97 -16.83 21.03
CA VAL A 365 0.54 -17.17 21.24
C VAL A 365 -0.42 -16.08 20.73
N ILE A 366 0.09 -14.92 20.35
CA ILE A 366 -0.70 -13.82 19.76
C ILE A 366 -0.66 -13.96 18.23
N ASP A 367 -1.83 -14.01 17.60
CA ASP A 367 -1.98 -14.06 16.15
C ASP A 367 -2.05 -12.66 15.53
N ASP A 368 -2.84 -11.78 16.13
CA ASP A 368 -2.97 -10.38 15.71
C ASP A 368 -3.30 -9.49 16.91
N CYS A 369 -3.09 -8.17 16.79
CA CYS A 369 -3.47 -7.26 17.86
C CYS A 369 -3.66 -5.83 17.34
N VAL A 370 -4.35 -5.02 18.16
CA VAL A 370 -4.44 -3.57 17.98
C VAL A 370 -4.32 -2.89 19.34
N CYS A 371 -3.43 -1.90 19.40
CA CYS A 371 -3.31 -1.03 20.55
C CYS A 371 -4.10 0.26 20.32
N THR A 372 -4.95 0.62 21.25
CA THR A 372 -5.78 1.85 21.24
C THR A 372 -5.68 2.56 22.55
N SER A 373 -6.33 3.72 22.67
CA SER A 373 -6.39 4.47 23.91
C SER A 373 -7.80 4.49 24.49
N VAL A 374 -7.87 4.58 25.83
CA VAL A 374 -9.08 4.82 26.58
C VAL A 374 -8.86 6.01 27.53
N ASP A 375 -9.94 6.69 27.91
CA ASP A 375 -9.85 7.76 28.90
C ASP A 375 -9.45 7.21 30.26
N HIS A 376 -8.54 7.91 30.95
CA HIS A 376 -8.04 7.51 32.25
C HIS A 376 -7.95 8.74 33.22
N PRO A 377 -8.52 8.63 34.43
CA PRO A 377 -8.66 9.78 35.31
C PRO A 377 -7.35 10.46 35.70
N LEU A 378 -6.25 9.74 35.83
CA LEU A 378 -4.97 10.25 36.29
C LEU A 378 -4.02 10.64 35.16
N THR A 379 -4.01 9.90 34.06
CA THR A 379 -3.06 10.09 32.96
C THR A 379 -3.68 10.73 31.72
N GLY A 380 -4.97 11.09 31.78
CA GLY A 380 -5.76 11.57 30.64
C GLY A 380 -6.11 10.45 29.69
N LYS A 381 -5.11 9.70 29.19
CA LYS A 381 -5.27 8.49 28.37
C LYS A 381 -4.47 7.34 28.97
N ALA A 382 -4.96 6.12 28.77
CA ALA A 382 -4.25 4.87 29.02
C ALA A 382 -4.32 3.98 27.78
N LEU A 383 -3.35 3.07 27.63
CA LEU A 383 -3.33 2.13 26.52
C LEU A 383 -4.21 0.92 26.82
N LYS A 384 -4.92 0.46 25.78
CA LYS A 384 -5.70 -0.76 25.75
C LYS A 384 -5.19 -1.62 24.59
N LEU A 385 -4.87 -2.89 24.85
CA LEU A 385 -4.47 -3.86 23.84
C LEU A 385 -5.59 -4.88 23.62
N LEU A 386 -6.12 -4.91 22.40
CA LEU A 386 -7.00 -5.98 21.96
C LEU A 386 -6.14 -7.00 21.22
N VAL A 387 -6.31 -8.28 21.55
CA VAL A 387 -5.49 -9.37 20.99
C VAL A 387 -6.37 -10.45 20.36
N VAL A 388 -5.93 -10.95 19.23
CA VAL A 388 -6.41 -12.18 18.62
C VAL A 388 -5.46 -13.29 19.07
N MET A 389 -5.97 -14.24 19.83
CA MET A 389 -5.17 -15.37 20.32
C MET A 389 -5.14 -16.47 19.27
N LYS A 390 -4.03 -17.22 19.18
CA LYS A 390 -3.99 -18.43 18.36
C LYS A 390 -4.98 -19.48 18.89
N PRO A 391 -5.45 -20.42 18.03
CA PRO A 391 -6.31 -21.52 18.47
C PRO A 391 -5.75 -22.21 19.71
N ASP A 392 -6.64 -22.56 20.65
CA ASP A 392 -6.35 -23.25 21.90
C ASP A 392 -5.43 -22.50 22.89
N CYS A 393 -5.16 -21.21 22.65
CA CYS A 393 -4.41 -20.33 23.52
C CYS A 393 -5.35 -19.38 24.28
N PRO A 394 -5.57 -19.53 25.60
CA PRO A 394 -6.40 -18.60 26.36
C PRO A 394 -5.69 -17.26 26.58
N LEU A 395 -6.48 -16.20 26.75
CA LEU A 395 -5.95 -14.87 27.08
C LEU A 395 -5.34 -14.88 28.50
N ASP A 396 -4.02 -14.82 28.57
CA ASP A 396 -3.30 -14.57 29.84
C ASP A 396 -2.75 -13.13 29.87
N LYS A 397 -3.54 -12.22 30.43
CA LYS A 397 -3.20 -10.79 30.57
C LYS A 397 -1.88 -10.57 31.34
N ARG A 398 -1.58 -11.42 32.34
CA ARG A 398 -0.36 -11.29 33.16
C ARG A 398 0.87 -11.74 32.38
N ALA A 399 0.76 -12.81 31.59
CA ALA A 399 1.84 -13.27 30.73
C ALA A 399 2.17 -12.22 29.65
N ILE A 400 1.14 -11.66 28.98
CA ILE A 400 1.33 -10.60 27.99
C ILE A 400 1.98 -9.36 28.63
N ALA A 401 1.47 -8.88 29.75
CA ALA A 401 2.04 -7.72 30.44
C ALA A 401 3.49 -7.96 30.89
N ARG A 402 3.84 -9.17 31.33
CA ARG A 402 5.22 -9.54 31.68
C ARG A 402 6.13 -9.55 30.47
N HIS A 403 5.67 -10.08 29.34
CA HIS A 403 6.42 -10.09 28.09
C HIS A 403 6.71 -8.66 27.63
N LEU A 404 5.68 -7.80 27.58
CA LEU A 404 5.83 -6.39 27.19
C LEU A 404 6.76 -5.62 28.13
N LYS A 405 6.71 -5.85 29.45
CA LYS A 405 7.64 -5.24 30.42
C LYS A 405 9.10 -5.60 30.18
N GLY A 406 9.38 -6.72 29.54
CA GLY A 406 10.74 -7.10 29.14
C GLY A 406 11.26 -6.39 27.90
N LEU A 407 10.37 -5.72 27.14
CA LEU A 407 10.68 -5.13 25.85
C LEU A 407 10.44 -3.63 25.80
N LEU A 408 9.54 -3.10 26.63
CA LEU A 408 9.06 -1.72 26.57
C LEU A 408 9.18 -1.01 27.92
N GLU A 409 9.27 0.31 27.89
CA GLU A 409 9.27 1.15 29.10
C GLU A 409 7.91 1.10 29.79
N PRO A 410 7.87 1.32 31.12
CA PRO A 410 6.66 1.17 31.93
C PRO A 410 5.43 1.94 31.46
N TYR A 411 5.62 3.16 30.91
CA TYR A 411 4.53 4.00 30.41
C TYR A 411 3.92 3.52 29.08
N LYS A 412 4.61 2.61 28.37
CA LYS A 412 4.14 1.96 27.14
C LYS A 412 3.35 0.67 27.39
N ILE A 413 3.26 0.22 28.63
CA ILE A 413 2.56 -1.04 28.96
C ILE A 413 1.05 -0.79 29.04
N PRO A 414 0.23 -1.51 28.25
CA PRO A 414 -1.22 -1.36 28.30
C PRO A 414 -1.78 -1.65 29.70
N MET A 415 -2.74 -0.86 30.13
CA MET A 415 -3.47 -1.09 31.37
C MET A 415 -4.63 -2.07 31.20
N LEU A 416 -5.18 -2.14 29.98
CA LEU A 416 -6.32 -2.98 29.64
C LEU A 416 -5.93 -3.96 28.56
N TYR A 417 -6.40 -5.21 28.73
CA TYR A 417 -6.20 -6.30 27.76
C TYR A 417 -7.55 -6.98 27.51
N GLU A 418 -7.93 -7.11 26.26
CA GLU A 418 -9.16 -7.78 25.85
C GLU A 418 -8.89 -8.70 24.67
N GLN A 419 -9.65 -9.79 24.59
CA GLN A 419 -9.62 -10.69 23.43
C GLN A 419 -10.64 -10.21 22.40
N THR A 420 -10.27 -10.32 21.13
CA THR A 420 -11.16 -10.09 19.99
C THR A 420 -10.98 -11.21 18.97
N ASP A 421 -12.01 -11.46 18.17
CA ASP A 421 -11.96 -12.51 17.14
C ASP A 421 -11.14 -12.09 15.92
N ALA A 422 -11.09 -10.79 15.62
CA ALA A 422 -10.32 -10.25 14.50
C ALA A 422 -9.98 -8.78 14.69
N VAL A 423 -8.85 -8.32 14.12
CA VAL A 423 -8.50 -6.92 14.00
C VAL A 423 -9.18 -6.33 12.75
N LYS A 424 -9.95 -5.26 12.95
CA LYS A 424 -10.60 -4.54 11.86
C LYS A 424 -9.55 -3.84 11.00
N ARG A 425 -9.61 -4.07 9.70
CA ARG A 425 -8.66 -3.47 8.74
C ARG A 425 -9.41 -2.80 7.60
N THR A 426 -8.79 -1.75 7.07
CA THR A 426 -9.21 -1.13 5.82
C THR A 426 -8.99 -2.10 4.67
N PHE A 427 -9.58 -1.81 3.52
CA PHE A 427 -9.39 -2.59 2.29
C PHE A 427 -7.90 -2.80 1.93
N ASN A 428 -7.04 -1.82 2.24
CA ASN A 428 -5.59 -1.88 2.01
C ASN A 428 -4.81 -2.64 3.11
N GLY A 429 -5.51 -3.37 3.99
CA GLY A 429 -4.89 -4.15 5.06
C GLY A 429 -4.38 -3.34 6.25
N LYS A 430 -4.52 -2.00 6.28
CA LYS A 430 -4.16 -1.16 7.42
C LYS A 430 -5.17 -1.34 8.55
N ILE A 431 -4.72 -1.28 9.81
CA ILE A 431 -5.62 -1.28 10.98
C ILE A 431 -6.57 -0.07 10.89
N ASP A 432 -7.86 -0.33 10.92
CA ASP A 432 -8.89 0.71 10.97
C ASP A 432 -9.10 1.16 12.43
N ARG A 433 -8.20 2.04 12.91
CA ARG A 433 -8.18 2.49 14.30
C ARG A 433 -9.45 3.21 14.71
N LYS A 434 -10.16 3.85 13.76
CA LYS A 434 -11.42 4.54 14.03
C LYS A 434 -12.51 3.62 14.58
N GLN A 435 -12.46 2.32 14.22
CA GLN A 435 -13.40 1.31 14.73
C GLN A 435 -13.18 1.00 16.21
N TYR A 436 -12.05 1.45 16.79
CA TYR A 436 -11.64 1.19 18.18
C TYR A 436 -11.61 2.46 19.03
N GLU A 437 -11.80 3.64 18.44
CA GLU A 437 -12.00 4.87 19.17
C GLU A 437 -13.36 4.78 19.88
N SER A 438 -13.36 4.80 21.21
CA SER A 438 -14.58 4.73 22.00
C SER A 438 -15.47 5.92 21.65
N SER A 439 -16.67 5.64 21.13
CA SER A 439 -17.77 6.59 21.16
C SER A 439 -17.92 7.00 22.63
N SER A 440 -17.75 8.28 22.92
CA SER A 440 -17.99 8.82 24.26
C SER A 440 -19.33 8.31 24.76
N CYS A 441 -19.30 7.53 25.83
CA CYS A 441 -20.42 6.89 26.45
C CYS A 441 -21.52 7.91 26.73
N GLY A 442 -22.65 7.80 26.02
CA GLY A 442 -23.88 8.42 26.44
C GLY A 442 -24.25 7.86 27.80
N THR A 443 -24.25 8.71 28.80
CA THR A 443 -24.79 8.43 30.11
C THR A 443 -26.22 7.94 29.99
N SER A 444 -26.42 6.65 30.16
CA SER A 444 -27.76 6.11 30.42
C SER A 444 -28.17 6.55 31.82
N SER A 445 -28.93 7.65 31.91
CA SER A 445 -29.71 8.00 33.08
C SER A 445 -30.74 6.90 33.33
N GLY A 446 -30.48 6.09 34.33
CA GLY A 446 -31.46 5.19 34.89
C GLY A 446 -32.62 5.95 35.48
N ASP A 447 -33.78 5.88 34.88
CA ASP A 447 -35.06 6.28 35.48
C ASP A 447 -35.53 5.15 36.42
N ASP A 448 -35.18 5.28 37.70
CA ASP A 448 -35.86 4.58 38.77
C ASP A 448 -37.22 5.25 39.03
N LYS A 449 -38.26 4.75 38.42
CA LYS A 449 -39.62 5.01 38.86
C LYS A 449 -39.99 4.04 39.99
N LYS A 450 -39.87 4.51 41.22
CA LYS A 450 -40.62 3.97 42.36
C LYS A 450 -42.11 4.23 42.18
N THR A 451 -42.86 3.15 42.11
CA THR A 451 -44.34 3.14 42.29
C THR A 451 -44.64 3.11 43.80
N THR A 452 -45.46 4.04 44.20
CA THR A 452 -46.40 3.90 45.31
C THR A 452 -47.77 3.68 44.72
#